data_70347448633e3fc8c6cbd50ed54bedff
#
_entry.id   70347448633e3fc8c6cbd50ed54bedff
#
_cell.length_a   1.000
_cell.length_b   1.000
_cell.length_c   1.000
_cell.angle_alpha   90.00
_cell.angle_beta   90.00
_cell.angle_gamma   90.00
#
_symmetry.space_group_name_H-M   'P 1'
#
loop_
_entity.id
_entity.type
_entity.pdbx_description
1 polymer ?
#
loop_
_entity_poly.entity_id
_entity_poly.type
_entity_poly.pdbx_seq_one_letter_code
_entity_poly.pdbx_strand_id
1 'polypeptide(L)'
;LGAGKQVATAYEPDGRTYGPAIFRVHYEGHRYKPHIDHVTLREKRFNYDVTRFTHQFAGVLCMQNTAAIGQATQSVLHRCFWKPEIQPHIDNDTFYDYAAENDVHSFQVDLEPGDLYFFNTGLIHEVPALTGDDPRVVLAVFIGYSEDDNEIFVWA
;
A
#
# COMPACT_ATOMS: atom_id res chain seq x y z
N LEU A 1 -1.46 11.96 16.44
CA LEU A 1 -1.74 11.43 15.11
C LEU A 1 -3.18 10.88 14.96
N GLY A 2 -3.82 10.35 15.99
CA GLY A 2 -5.16 9.75 15.92
C GLY A 2 -6.34 10.75 15.80
N ALA A 3 -6.10 12.05 15.65
CA ALA A 3 -7.15 13.08 15.54
C ALA A 3 -8.24 12.98 16.65
N GLY A 4 -7.85 12.56 17.84
CA GLY A 4 -8.77 12.31 18.97
C GLY A 4 -9.44 10.93 18.95
N LYS A 5 -9.18 10.08 17.95
CA LYS A 5 -9.72 8.72 17.84
C LYS A 5 -8.82 7.70 18.55
N GLN A 6 -9.42 6.60 18.96
CA GLN A 6 -8.68 5.46 19.53
C GLN A 6 -7.99 4.68 18.41
N VAL A 7 -6.68 4.45 18.53
CA VAL A 7 -5.94 3.59 17.63
C VAL A 7 -5.83 2.19 18.24
N ALA A 8 -6.28 1.18 17.52
CA ALA A 8 -6.28 -0.22 17.94
C ALA A 8 -5.77 -1.15 16.84
N THR A 9 -5.15 -2.26 17.22
CA THR A 9 -4.97 -3.37 16.29
C THR A 9 -6.34 -3.89 15.88
N ALA A 10 -6.56 -4.09 14.58
CA ALA A 10 -7.84 -4.56 14.07
C ALA A 10 -8.25 -5.90 14.72
N TYR A 11 -9.52 -6.03 14.98
CA TYR A 11 -10.13 -7.22 15.56
C TYR A 11 -11.51 -7.47 14.94
N GLU A 12 -11.94 -8.72 14.99
CA GLU A 12 -13.28 -9.13 14.57
C GLU A 12 -14.24 -9.19 15.78
N PRO A 13 -15.55 -9.12 15.58
CA PRO A 13 -16.54 -9.20 16.65
C PRO A 13 -16.47 -10.50 17.49
N ASP A 14 -15.90 -11.55 16.93
CA ASP A 14 -15.69 -12.83 17.62
C ASP A 14 -14.39 -12.88 18.45
N GLY A 15 -13.65 -11.78 18.52
CA GLY A 15 -12.42 -11.62 19.31
C GLY A 15 -11.14 -12.04 18.61
N ARG A 16 -11.18 -12.46 17.33
CA ARG A 16 -9.97 -12.68 16.54
C ARG A 16 -9.29 -11.34 16.27
N THR A 17 -7.96 -11.30 16.38
CA THR A 17 -7.15 -10.11 16.12
C THR A 17 -6.27 -10.31 14.90
N TYR A 18 -5.98 -9.22 14.23
CA TYR A 18 -5.01 -9.19 13.13
C TYR A 18 -3.58 -8.98 13.66
N GLY A 19 -2.58 -9.21 12.80
CA GLY A 19 -1.24 -8.70 13.06
C GLY A 19 -1.24 -7.17 12.91
N PRO A 20 -0.59 -6.41 13.83
CA PRO A 20 -0.60 -4.94 13.75
C PRO A 20 0.23 -4.39 12.60
N ALA A 21 1.27 -5.10 12.18
CA ALA A 21 2.17 -4.74 11.11
C ALA A 21 2.95 -5.97 10.63
N ILE A 22 3.56 -5.89 9.45
CA ILE A 22 4.34 -6.98 8.86
C ILE A 22 5.68 -6.49 8.34
N PHE A 23 6.75 -7.26 8.61
CA PHE A 23 8.00 -7.10 7.89
C PHE A 23 7.89 -7.74 6.50
N ARG A 24 8.28 -6.98 5.47
CA ARG A 24 8.42 -7.48 4.11
C ARG A 24 9.87 -7.39 3.69
N VAL A 25 10.43 -8.53 3.26
CA VAL A 25 11.80 -8.63 2.78
C VAL A 25 11.74 -8.96 1.29
N HIS A 26 12.26 -8.06 0.48
CA HIS A 26 12.29 -8.19 -0.97
C HIS A 26 13.72 -8.39 -1.42
N TYR A 27 13.95 -9.44 -2.21
CA TYR A 27 15.24 -9.78 -2.80
C TYR A 27 15.31 -9.33 -4.26
N GLU A 28 16.48 -9.43 -4.86
CA GLU A 28 16.71 -9.10 -6.27
C GLU A 28 15.65 -9.72 -7.19
N GLY A 29 15.20 -8.95 -8.18
CA GLY A 29 14.17 -9.34 -9.14
C GLY A 29 12.73 -9.35 -8.60
N HIS A 30 12.54 -9.23 -7.29
CA HIS A 30 11.19 -9.15 -6.72
C HIS A 30 10.51 -7.84 -7.12
N ARG A 31 9.27 -7.95 -7.59
CA ARG A 31 8.46 -6.78 -7.96
C ARG A 31 6.98 -6.99 -7.64
N TYR A 32 6.29 -5.89 -7.42
CA TYR A 32 4.84 -5.84 -7.50
C TYR A 32 4.45 -4.99 -8.69
N LYS A 33 3.70 -5.56 -9.64
CA LYS A 33 3.12 -4.84 -10.79
C LYS A 33 2.11 -3.80 -10.32
N PRO A 34 1.68 -2.84 -11.18
CA PRO A 34 0.63 -1.89 -10.82
C PRO A 34 -0.60 -2.59 -10.22
N HIS A 35 -1.02 -2.17 -9.04
CA HIS A 35 -2.11 -2.75 -8.27
C HIS A 35 -2.68 -1.77 -7.26
N ILE A 36 -3.72 -2.20 -6.55
CA ILE A 36 -4.24 -1.55 -5.35
C ILE A 36 -4.30 -2.56 -4.22
N ASP A 37 -4.28 -2.07 -2.99
CA ASP A 37 -4.36 -2.90 -1.78
C ASP A 37 -5.65 -2.67 -0.96
N HIS A 38 -6.64 -1.99 -1.53
CA HIS A 38 -7.87 -1.69 -0.83
C HIS A 38 -8.72 -2.95 -0.63
N VAL A 39 -9.01 -3.30 0.62
CA VAL A 39 -9.63 -4.57 1.01
C VAL A 39 -10.99 -4.83 0.36
N THR A 40 -11.84 -3.80 0.18
CA THR A 40 -13.15 -3.97 -0.45
C THR A 40 -13.10 -3.90 -1.98
N LEU A 41 -12.20 -3.10 -2.54
CA LEU A 41 -12.12 -2.89 -3.98
C LEU A 41 -11.43 -4.06 -4.68
N ARG A 42 -10.30 -4.51 -4.15
CA ARG A 42 -9.51 -5.61 -4.72
C ARG A 42 -10.07 -6.98 -4.35
N GLU A 43 -10.25 -7.22 -3.06
CA GLU A 43 -10.54 -8.55 -2.52
C GLU A 43 -12.04 -8.84 -2.47
N LYS A 44 -12.89 -7.83 -2.59
CA LYS A 44 -14.35 -7.93 -2.44
C LYS A 44 -14.75 -8.64 -1.14
N ARG A 45 -14.01 -8.39 -0.07
CA ARG A 45 -14.22 -8.96 1.27
C ARG A 45 -15.06 -7.99 2.07
N PHE A 46 -16.34 -8.28 2.22
CA PHE A 46 -17.30 -7.42 2.91
C PHE A 46 -17.69 -7.92 4.30
N ASN A 47 -17.18 -9.07 4.70
CA ASN A 47 -17.54 -9.76 5.95
C ASN A 47 -16.49 -9.64 7.06
N TYR A 48 -15.52 -8.75 6.88
CA TYR A 48 -14.50 -8.45 7.88
C TYR A 48 -14.72 -7.04 8.45
N ASP A 49 -14.45 -6.85 9.73
CA ASP A 49 -14.69 -5.57 10.40
C ASP A 49 -13.83 -4.42 9.83
N VAL A 50 -12.64 -4.73 9.33
CA VAL A 50 -11.79 -3.76 8.63
C VAL A 50 -12.42 -3.15 7.37
N THR A 51 -13.50 -3.72 6.85
CA THR A 51 -14.20 -3.20 5.66
C THR A 51 -15.21 -2.08 5.99
N ARG A 52 -15.42 -1.77 7.26
CA ARG A 52 -16.33 -0.70 7.69
C ARG A 52 -15.78 0.69 7.42
N PHE A 53 -14.46 0.82 7.27
CA PHE A 53 -13.81 2.11 7.09
C PHE A 53 -13.98 2.63 5.66
N THR A 54 -14.24 3.95 5.55
CA THR A 54 -14.39 4.63 4.26
C THR A 54 -13.06 4.89 3.55
N HIS A 55 -11.96 4.91 4.31
CA HIS A 55 -10.62 5.12 3.80
C HIS A 55 -9.68 4.05 4.32
N GLN A 56 -8.84 3.56 3.43
CA GLN A 56 -7.73 2.68 3.79
C GLN A 56 -6.42 3.29 3.31
N PHE A 57 -5.48 3.41 4.23
CA PHE A 57 -4.12 3.87 3.95
C PHE A 57 -3.12 2.73 4.18
N ALA A 58 -1.98 2.82 3.55
CA ALA A 58 -0.80 2.06 3.92
C ALA A 58 0.23 2.98 4.55
N GLY A 59 0.87 2.52 5.62
CA GLY A 59 2.07 3.11 6.19
C GLY A 59 3.25 2.18 5.91
N VAL A 60 4.35 2.71 5.40
CA VAL A 60 5.54 1.93 5.06
C VAL A 60 6.76 2.62 5.64
N LEU A 61 7.40 1.96 6.60
CA LEU A 61 8.66 2.37 7.20
C LEU A 61 9.81 1.66 6.47
N CYS A 62 10.73 2.41 5.91
CA CYS A 62 11.95 1.87 5.35
C CYS A 62 12.91 1.46 6.47
N MET A 63 13.23 0.17 6.56
CA MET A 63 14.18 -0.37 7.53
C MET A 63 15.56 -0.57 6.91
N GLN A 64 15.58 -1.00 5.65
CA GLN A 64 16.79 -1.21 4.86
C GLN A 64 16.49 -0.99 3.38
N ASN A 65 17.42 -0.39 2.68
CA ASN A 65 17.34 -0.20 1.24
C ASN A 65 18.42 -0.98 0.51
N THR A 66 18.15 -1.40 -0.73
CA THR A 66 19.02 -2.28 -1.51
C THR A 66 20.15 -1.58 -2.23
N ALA A 67 20.06 -0.28 -2.44
CA ALA A 67 20.91 0.34 -3.44
C ALA A 67 21.73 1.49 -2.90
N ALA A 68 22.82 1.75 -3.60
CA ALA A 68 23.50 3.02 -3.53
C ALA A 68 22.53 4.18 -3.81
N ILE A 69 22.71 5.28 -3.12
CA ILE A 69 21.89 6.50 -3.26
C ILE A 69 21.55 6.78 -4.73
N GLY A 70 20.26 6.91 -5.04
CA GLY A 70 19.76 7.22 -6.38
C GLY A 70 19.41 6.02 -7.27
N GLN A 71 19.57 4.78 -6.79
CA GLN A 71 19.17 3.56 -7.53
C GLN A 71 18.10 2.73 -6.80
N ALA A 72 17.76 3.13 -5.60
CA ALA A 72 16.79 2.43 -4.79
C ALA A 72 15.38 2.59 -5.35
N THR A 73 14.86 1.53 -5.85
CA THR A 73 13.47 1.49 -6.25
C THR A 73 12.61 1.20 -5.04
N GLN A 74 11.91 2.21 -4.57
CA GLN A 74 11.01 2.05 -3.44
C GLN A 74 9.62 1.67 -3.91
N SER A 75 8.80 2.65 -4.15
CA SER A 75 7.45 2.49 -4.69
C SER A 75 7.22 3.55 -5.74
N VAL A 76 6.44 3.23 -6.74
CA VAL A 76 5.90 4.22 -7.68
C VAL A 76 4.42 4.39 -7.38
N LEU A 77 4.00 5.62 -7.15
CA LEU A 77 2.60 5.97 -6.96
C LEU A 77 2.10 6.66 -8.23
N HIS A 78 1.01 6.14 -8.79
CA HIS A 78 0.35 6.74 -9.95
C HIS A 78 -0.77 7.67 -9.47
N ARG A 79 -0.87 8.86 -10.05
CA ARG A 79 -1.94 9.83 -9.73
C ARG A 79 -3.27 9.35 -10.32
N CYS A 80 -3.65 8.15 -9.96
CA CYS A 80 -4.80 7.45 -10.50
C CYS A 80 -5.44 6.60 -9.40
N PHE A 81 -6.66 6.93 -8.98
CA PHE A 81 -7.45 6.07 -8.13
C PHE A 81 -8.06 4.96 -8.98
N TRP A 82 -8.12 3.78 -8.38
CA TRP A 82 -8.75 2.63 -9.01
C TRP A 82 -10.23 2.89 -9.31
N LYS A 83 -10.65 2.43 -10.47
CA LYS A 83 -12.03 2.37 -10.92
C LYS A 83 -12.24 1.06 -11.69
N PRO A 84 -13.49 0.57 -11.81
CA PRO A 84 -13.77 -0.69 -12.51
C PRO A 84 -13.23 -0.76 -13.94
N GLU A 85 -13.22 0.35 -14.67
CA GLU A 85 -12.70 0.42 -16.04
C GLU A 85 -11.19 0.23 -16.15
N ILE A 86 -10.45 0.42 -15.05
CA ILE A 86 -8.99 0.25 -15.02
C ILE A 86 -8.60 -1.21 -14.75
N GLN A 87 -9.47 -1.98 -14.09
CA GLN A 87 -9.14 -3.36 -13.71
C GLN A 87 -8.69 -4.23 -14.90
N PRO A 88 -9.34 -4.19 -16.09
CA PRO A 88 -8.85 -4.94 -17.24
C PRO A 88 -7.44 -4.59 -17.69
N HIS A 89 -7.02 -3.33 -17.53
CA HIS A 89 -5.66 -2.90 -17.87
C HIS A 89 -4.62 -3.43 -16.88
N ILE A 90 -5.00 -3.54 -15.59
CA ILE A 90 -4.15 -4.17 -14.57
C ILE A 90 -4.03 -5.67 -14.85
N ASP A 91 -5.13 -6.35 -15.12
CA ASP A 91 -5.18 -7.80 -15.33
C ASP A 91 -4.43 -8.26 -16.59
N ASN A 92 -4.41 -7.42 -17.63
CA ASN A 92 -3.79 -7.72 -18.92
C ASN A 92 -2.41 -7.08 -19.12
N ASP A 93 -1.80 -6.50 -18.06
CA ASP A 93 -0.50 -5.83 -18.13
C ASP A 93 -0.44 -4.63 -19.10
N THR A 94 -1.59 -3.97 -19.38
CA THR A 94 -1.69 -2.81 -20.28
C THR A 94 -1.91 -1.49 -19.52
N PHE A 95 -1.64 -1.49 -18.22
CA PHE A 95 -1.84 -0.29 -17.39
C PHE A 95 -0.97 0.90 -17.84
N TYR A 96 0.24 0.65 -18.31
CA TYR A 96 1.12 1.73 -18.77
C TYR A 96 0.62 2.38 -20.06
N ASP A 97 0.01 1.61 -20.97
CA ASP A 97 -0.62 2.15 -22.18
C ASP A 97 -1.81 3.04 -21.78
N TYR A 98 -2.66 2.54 -20.88
CA TYR A 98 -3.76 3.31 -20.31
C TYR A 98 -3.26 4.61 -19.65
N ALA A 99 -2.19 4.53 -18.87
CA ALA A 99 -1.63 5.68 -18.18
C ALA A 99 -1.11 6.74 -19.15
N ALA A 100 -0.46 6.33 -20.25
CA ALA A 100 0.02 7.21 -21.30
C ALA A 100 -1.13 7.89 -22.06
N GLU A 101 -2.18 7.14 -22.40
CA GLU A 101 -3.37 7.66 -23.11
C GLU A 101 -4.20 8.63 -22.26
N ASN A 102 -4.14 8.52 -20.94
CA ASN A 102 -4.94 9.33 -20.00
C ASN A 102 -4.12 10.33 -19.18
N ASP A 103 -2.89 10.62 -19.58
CA ASP A 103 -1.98 11.57 -18.89
C ASP A 103 -1.83 11.28 -17.39
N VAL A 104 -1.79 9.99 -17.00
CA VAL A 104 -1.60 9.60 -15.63
C VAL A 104 -0.14 9.79 -15.23
N HIS A 105 0.12 10.82 -14.45
CA HIS A 105 1.44 11.06 -13.89
C HIS A 105 1.78 10.06 -12.78
N SER A 106 3.04 9.71 -12.68
CA SER A 106 3.57 8.91 -11.57
C SER A 106 4.73 9.63 -10.88
N PHE A 107 5.01 9.25 -9.67
CA PHE A 107 6.20 9.68 -8.93
C PHE A 107 6.77 8.52 -8.14
N GLN A 108 8.07 8.47 -8.10
CA GLN A 108 8.81 7.51 -7.29
C GLN A 108 8.92 8.03 -5.86
N VAL A 109 8.70 7.13 -4.91
CA VAL A 109 8.92 7.41 -3.48
C VAL A 109 10.31 6.89 -3.13
N ASP A 110 11.26 7.81 -2.99
CA ASP A 110 12.62 7.49 -2.58
C ASP A 110 12.75 7.65 -1.07
N LEU A 111 13.16 6.58 -0.40
CA LEU A 111 13.27 6.54 1.06
C LEU A 111 14.67 6.14 1.49
N GLU A 112 15.10 6.73 2.58
CA GLU A 112 16.24 6.28 3.36
C GLU A 112 15.78 5.44 4.56
N PRO A 113 16.64 4.57 5.12
CA PRO A 113 16.33 3.85 6.34
C PRO A 113 15.93 4.81 7.48
N GLY A 114 14.76 4.58 8.07
CA GLY A 114 14.13 5.43 9.06
C GLY A 114 12.99 6.30 8.53
N ASP A 115 12.86 6.46 7.21
CA ASP A 115 11.75 7.20 6.62
C ASP A 115 10.45 6.42 6.65
N LEU A 116 9.36 7.12 6.93
CA LEU A 116 8.01 6.59 6.96
C LEU A 116 7.11 7.42 6.06
N TYR A 117 6.41 6.77 5.13
CA TYR A 117 5.40 7.43 4.32
C TYR A 117 4.04 6.75 4.40
N PHE A 118 3.02 7.51 4.06
CA PHE A 118 1.64 7.04 4.01
C PHE A 118 1.03 7.35 2.65
N PHE A 119 0.19 6.44 2.15
CA PHE A 119 -0.58 6.68 0.94
C PHE A 119 -1.94 5.99 1.01
N ASN A 120 -2.91 6.48 0.23
CA ASN A 120 -4.21 5.85 0.11
C ASN A 120 -4.10 4.60 -0.77
N THR A 121 -4.50 3.44 -0.26
CA THR A 121 -4.35 2.15 -0.93
C THR A 121 -5.26 1.95 -2.14
N GLY A 122 -6.21 2.85 -2.36
CA GLY A 122 -7.00 2.93 -3.60
C GLY A 122 -6.26 3.59 -4.77
N LEU A 123 -5.11 4.26 -4.51
CA LEU A 123 -4.20 4.71 -5.57
C LEU A 123 -3.51 3.50 -6.20
N ILE A 124 -3.42 3.50 -7.53
CA ILE A 124 -2.62 2.52 -8.23
C ILE A 124 -1.16 2.77 -7.90
N HIS A 125 -0.48 1.71 -7.47
CA HIS A 125 0.91 1.75 -7.06
C HIS A 125 1.63 0.47 -7.44
N GLU A 126 2.95 0.52 -7.45
CA GLU A 126 3.81 -0.61 -7.78
C GLU A 126 5.11 -0.56 -7.00
N VAL A 127 5.79 -1.70 -6.93
CA VAL A 127 7.20 -1.78 -6.51
C VAL A 127 7.97 -2.36 -7.67
N PRO A 128 8.76 -1.56 -8.40
CA PRO A 128 9.60 -2.03 -9.48
C PRO A 128 10.58 -3.12 -9.03
N ALA A 129 11.11 -3.86 -9.98
CA ALA A 129 12.07 -4.93 -9.69
C ALA A 129 13.29 -4.37 -8.97
N LEU A 130 13.66 -5.04 -7.89
CA LEU A 130 14.86 -4.68 -7.14
C LEU A 130 16.11 -5.10 -7.90
N THR A 131 17.14 -4.27 -7.80
CA THR A 131 18.47 -4.55 -8.32
C THR A 131 19.48 -4.46 -7.18
N GLY A 132 20.44 -5.36 -7.15
CA GLY A 132 21.50 -5.42 -6.14
C GLY A 132 21.33 -6.55 -5.13
N ASP A 133 22.43 -6.85 -4.43
CA ASP A 133 22.51 -8.04 -3.57
C ASP A 133 21.83 -7.85 -2.21
N ASP A 134 21.70 -6.60 -1.73
CA ASP A 134 21.10 -6.32 -0.44
C ASP A 134 19.58 -6.32 -0.52
N PRO A 135 18.85 -6.97 0.38
CA PRO A 135 17.40 -6.95 0.39
C PRO A 135 16.83 -5.58 0.79
N ARG A 136 15.70 -5.21 0.18
CA ARG A 136 14.87 -4.13 0.70
C ARG A 136 14.01 -4.68 1.83
N VAL A 137 14.09 -4.04 3.00
CA VAL A 137 13.28 -4.41 4.18
C VAL A 137 12.40 -3.25 4.58
N VAL A 138 11.11 -3.50 4.70
CA VAL A 138 10.13 -2.52 5.17
C VAL A 138 9.26 -3.12 6.27
N LEU A 139 8.80 -2.26 7.18
CA LEU A 139 7.69 -2.55 8.08
C LEU A 139 6.45 -1.88 7.48
N ALA A 140 5.43 -2.68 7.17
CA ALA A 140 4.21 -2.21 6.52
C ALA A 140 2.98 -2.41 7.41
N VAL A 141 2.03 -1.48 7.32
CA VAL A 141 0.77 -1.49 8.05
C VAL A 141 -0.35 -0.95 7.18
N PHE A 142 -1.54 -1.53 7.24
CA PHE A 142 -2.76 -0.91 6.76
C PHE A 142 -3.45 -0.15 7.89
N ILE A 143 -4.15 0.92 7.52
CA ILE A 143 -4.81 1.85 8.45
C ILE A 143 -6.21 2.11 7.91
N GLY A 144 -7.22 1.72 8.68
CA GLY A 144 -8.63 2.03 8.39
C GLY A 144 -9.05 3.30 9.11
N TYR A 145 -9.68 4.22 8.38
CA TYR A 145 -10.15 5.48 8.88
C TYR A 145 -11.52 5.85 8.30
N SER A 146 -12.41 6.33 9.17
CA SER A 146 -13.65 7.02 8.79
C SER A 146 -13.83 8.26 9.67
N GLU A 147 -14.42 9.31 9.13
CA GLU A 147 -14.61 10.57 9.89
C GLU A 147 -15.49 10.36 11.12
N ASP A 148 -16.54 9.59 10.98
CA ASP A 148 -17.61 9.31 11.98
C ASP A 148 -17.30 8.10 12.86
N ASP A 149 -16.25 7.34 12.62
CA ASP A 149 -15.83 6.25 13.50
C ASP A 149 -14.92 6.79 14.62
N ASN A 150 -15.08 6.32 15.83
CA ASN A 150 -14.25 6.69 16.96
C ASN A 150 -12.92 5.93 17.01
N GLU A 151 -12.75 4.94 16.17
CA GLU A 151 -11.56 4.09 16.10
C GLU A 151 -10.81 4.29 14.80
N ILE A 152 -9.52 4.05 14.87
CA ILE A 152 -8.63 3.81 13.73
C ILE A 152 -8.09 2.40 13.91
N PHE A 153 -8.34 1.52 12.96
CA PHE A 153 -7.75 0.19 12.99
C PHE A 153 -6.41 0.16 12.24
N VAL A 154 -5.47 -0.60 12.79
CA VAL A 154 -4.21 -0.94 12.13
C VAL A 154 -4.11 -2.46 11.99
N TRP A 155 -3.65 -2.93 10.80
CA TRP A 155 -3.52 -4.36 10.53
C TRP A 155 -2.49 -4.65 9.43
N ALA A 156 -2.12 -5.95 9.25
CA ALA A 156 -1.33 -6.45 8.14
C ALA A 156 -1.71 -7.90 7.79
#